data_1ccc0c0d0686d000472921c26237adb0
#
_entry.id   1ccc0c0d0686d000472921c26237adb0
#
_cell.length_a   1.000
_cell.length_b   1.000
_cell.length_c   1.000
_cell.angle_alpha   90.00
_cell.angle_beta   90.00
_cell.angle_gamma   90.00
#
_symmetry.space_group_name_H-M   'P 1'
#
loop_
_entity.id
_entity.type
_entity.pdbx_description
1 polymer ?
#
loop_
_entity_poly.entity_id
_entity_poly.type
_entity_poly.pdbx_seq_one_letter_code
_entity_poly.pdbx_strand_id
1 'polypeptide(L)'
;MLIPMAFRPLAFLVLILGLLAGSASAQQAPAPSLAPISEQDRAAIRSIIQGQVDAFRRDDGAAAFDYASPSIHQMFGTPDVFMDMVRQGYPMVYRPRVFDFADIVMLNGAPTQKVLVVGPDGKRHMAFYPMTRLPDGTWRIDGCYLRAPDEHQA
;
A
#
# COMPACT_ATOMS: atom_id res chain seq x y z
N MET A 1 72.23 -18.99 63.74
CA MET A 1 73.20 -19.47 62.78
C MET A 1 72.59 -19.33 61.40
N LEU A 2 73.12 -18.47 60.59
CA LEU A 2 72.52 -17.88 59.43
C LEU A 2 72.52 -18.83 58.25
N ILE A 3 71.38 -18.88 57.59
CA ILE A 3 71.20 -19.57 56.30
C ILE A 3 70.93 -18.49 55.25
N PRO A 4 71.69 -18.39 54.17
CA PRO A 4 71.41 -17.40 53.15
C PRO A 4 70.31 -17.88 52.18
N MET A 5 69.34 -17.04 51.96
CA MET A 5 68.28 -17.17 50.99
C MET A 5 68.81 -17.01 49.57
N ALA A 6 68.63 -18.01 48.74
CA ALA A 6 68.87 -17.92 47.30
C ALA A 6 67.62 -17.32 46.57
N PHE A 7 67.78 -16.16 45.97
CA PHE A 7 66.85 -15.48 45.12
C PHE A 7 66.82 -16.16 43.75
N ARG A 8 65.68 -16.69 43.34
CA ARG A 8 65.40 -17.13 41.94
C ARG A 8 64.51 -16.11 41.28
N PRO A 9 64.91 -15.51 40.16
CA PRO A 9 64.01 -14.63 39.45
C PRO A 9 62.98 -15.44 38.66
N LEU A 10 61.73 -15.20 38.98
CA LEU A 10 60.57 -15.76 38.22
C LEU A 10 60.38 -14.91 37.00
N ALA A 11 60.59 -15.53 35.81
CA ALA A 11 60.30 -14.88 34.54
C ALA A 11 58.78 -14.80 34.34
N PHE A 12 58.23 -13.59 34.34
CA PHE A 12 56.87 -13.32 33.99
C PHE A 12 56.71 -13.43 32.49
N LEU A 13 56.09 -14.52 32.03
CA LEU A 13 55.62 -14.66 30.66
C LEU A 13 54.30 -13.88 30.53
N VAL A 14 54.35 -12.67 29.98
CA VAL A 14 53.14 -11.89 29.66
C VAL A 14 52.53 -12.48 28.40
N LEU A 15 51.46 -13.26 28.58
CA LEU A 15 50.63 -13.75 27.52
C LEU A 15 49.68 -12.61 27.06
N ILE A 16 50.04 -11.90 25.99
CA ILE A 16 49.15 -10.90 25.38
C ILE A 16 48.06 -11.66 24.61
N LEU A 17 46.92 -11.82 25.28
CA LEU A 17 45.70 -12.33 24.62
C LEU A 17 45.09 -11.18 23.80
N GLY A 18 45.38 -11.17 22.50
CA GLY A 18 44.80 -10.21 21.57
C GLY A 18 43.28 -10.42 21.45
N LEU A 19 42.50 -9.50 22.03
CA LEU A 19 41.07 -9.39 21.85
C LEU A 19 40.82 -8.89 20.41
N LEU A 20 40.55 -9.80 19.48
CA LEU A 20 40.00 -9.46 18.21
C LEU A 20 38.52 -9.04 18.44
N ALA A 21 38.30 -7.74 18.66
CA ALA A 21 36.98 -7.14 18.61
C ALA A 21 36.49 -7.20 17.17
N GLY A 22 35.82 -8.29 16.84
CA GLY A 22 35.04 -8.39 15.60
C GLY A 22 33.92 -7.35 15.63
N SER A 23 34.11 -6.25 14.91
CA SER A 23 33.04 -5.30 14.65
C SER A 23 31.94 -6.03 13.83
N ALA A 24 30.93 -6.54 14.52
CA ALA A 24 29.71 -6.97 13.87
C ALA A 24 29.07 -5.72 13.26
N SER A 25 29.32 -5.50 11.97
CA SER A 25 28.52 -4.57 11.18
C SER A 25 27.10 -5.05 11.24
N ALA A 26 26.29 -4.41 12.08
CA ALA A 26 24.84 -4.58 12.03
C ALA A 26 24.41 -4.15 10.63
N GLN A 27 24.14 -5.14 9.79
CA GLN A 27 23.52 -4.96 8.48
C GLN A 27 22.13 -4.41 8.76
N GLN A 28 22.03 -3.08 8.75
CA GLN A 28 20.74 -2.41 8.77
C GLN A 28 19.96 -2.97 7.59
N ALA A 29 18.90 -3.76 7.89
CA ALA A 29 17.95 -4.16 6.89
C ALA A 29 17.50 -2.86 6.17
N PRO A 30 17.52 -2.82 4.83
CA PRO A 30 17.05 -1.64 4.11
C PRO A 30 15.64 -1.34 4.60
N ALA A 31 15.43 -0.10 5.05
CA ALA A 31 14.07 0.40 5.30
C ALA A 31 13.22 0.04 4.07
N PRO A 32 11.94 -0.36 4.25
CA PRO A 32 11.10 -0.68 3.11
C PRO A 32 11.06 0.56 2.23
N SER A 33 11.92 0.57 1.23
CA SER A 33 11.88 1.52 0.14
C SER A 33 10.51 1.29 -0.49
N LEU A 34 9.64 2.31 -0.50
CA LEU A 34 8.44 2.31 -1.30
C LEU A 34 8.90 2.21 -2.75
N ALA A 35 9.13 0.98 -3.20
CA ALA A 35 9.50 0.73 -4.57
C ALA A 35 8.41 1.35 -5.46
N PRO A 36 8.78 2.05 -6.52
CA PRO A 36 7.80 2.62 -7.43
C PRO A 36 6.87 1.48 -7.91
N ILE A 37 5.57 1.77 -7.96
CA ILE A 37 4.57 0.81 -8.46
C ILE A 37 5.00 0.34 -9.85
N SER A 38 5.16 -0.97 -10.02
CA SER A 38 5.57 -1.55 -11.30
C SER A 38 4.51 -1.32 -12.39
N GLU A 39 4.90 -1.35 -13.65
CA GLU A 39 3.93 -1.24 -14.76
C GLU A 39 2.92 -2.38 -14.73
N GLN A 40 3.31 -3.57 -14.31
CA GLN A 40 2.41 -4.70 -14.13
C GLN A 40 1.37 -4.42 -13.04
N ASP A 41 1.78 -3.85 -11.90
CA ASP A 41 0.87 -3.48 -10.83
C ASP A 41 -0.07 -2.34 -11.25
N ARG A 42 0.43 -1.35 -12.01
CA ARG A 42 -0.40 -0.28 -12.58
C ARG A 42 -1.51 -0.85 -13.48
N ALA A 43 -1.14 -1.76 -14.37
CA ALA A 43 -2.10 -2.42 -15.26
C ALA A 43 -3.12 -3.25 -14.46
N ALA A 44 -2.68 -4.00 -13.45
CA ALA A 44 -3.55 -4.79 -12.59
C ALA A 44 -4.53 -3.91 -11.81
N ILE A 45 -4.05 -2.82 -11.19
CA ILE A 45 -4.89 -1.86 -10.46
C ILE A 45 -5.97 -1.27 -11.36
N ARG A 46 -5.58 -0.79 -12.56
CA ARG A 46 -6.54 -0.24 -13.53
C ARG A 46 -7.58 -1.28 -13.96
N SER A 47 -7.16 -2.51 -14.20
CA SER A 47 -8.06 -3.62 -14.56
C SER A 47 -9.09 -3.90 -13.47
N ILE A 48 -8.69 -3.94 -12.20
CA ILE A 48 -9.57 -4.15 -11.05
C ILE A 48 -10.61 -3.03 -10.94
N ILE A 49 -10.19 -1.77 -11.04
CA ILE A 49 -11.11 -0.62 -10.94
C ILE A 49 -12.05 -0.59 -12.15
N GLN A 50 -11.54 -0.83 -13.36
CA GLN A 50 -12.38 -0.89 -14.56
C GLN A 50 -13.42 -2.00 -14.48
N GLY A 51 -13.01 -3.19 -13.99
CA GLY A 51 -13.93 -4.31 -13.79
C GLY A 51 -15.06 -3.98 -12.83
N GLN A 52 -14.79 -3.26 -11.75
CA GLN A 52 -15.82 -2.83 -10.81
C GLN A 52 -16.81 -1.84 -11.46
N VAL A 53 -16.31 -0.84 -12.21
CA VAL A 53 -17.17 0.13 -12.89
C VAL A 53 -18.04 -0.55 -13.98
N ASP A 54 -17.48 -1.51 -14.68
CA ASP A 54 -18.23 -2.28 -15.66
C ASP A 54 -19.32 -3.16 -15.00
N ALA A 55 -19.05 -3.70 -13.80
CA ALA A 55 -20.04 -4.38 -12.99
C ALA A 55 -21.16 -3.43 -12.53
N PHE A 56 -20.83 -2.21 -12.08
CA PHE A 56 -21.82 -1.17 -11.78
C PHE A 56 -22.73 -0.86 -12.98
N ARG A 57 -22.16 -0.73 -14.17
CA ARG A 57 -22.91 -0.45 -15.40
C ARG A 57 -23.92 -1.55 -15.75
N ARG A 58 -23.65 -2.79 -15.34
CA ARG A 58 -24.53 -3.95 -15.53
C ARG A 58 -25.45 -4.23 -14.35
N ASP A 59 -25.35 -3.42 -13.26
CA ASP A 59 -26.03 -3.67 -11.99
C ASP A 59 -25.65 -5.03 -11.35
N ASP A 60 -24.45 -5.52 -11.67
CA ASP A 60 -23.91 -6.76 -11.11
C ASP A 60 -23.24 -6.48 -9.77
N GLY A 61 -24.07 -6.42 -8.73
CA GLY A 61 -23.60 -6.10 -7.37
C GLY A 61 -22.64 -7.12 -6.80
N ALA A 62 -22.84 -8.40 -7.12
CA ALA A 62 -21.93 -9.47 -6.65
C ALA A 62 -20.54 -9.29 -7.24
N ALA A 63 -20.44 -9.14 -8.57
CA ALA A 63 -19.16 -8.91 -9.24
C ALA A 63 -18.51 -7.58 -8.79
N ALA A 64 -19.29 -6.51 -8.63
CA ALA A 64 -18.77 -5.23 -8.15
C ALA A 64 -18.18 -5.34 -6.72
N PHE A 65 -18.83 -6.09 -5.86
CA PHE A 65 -18.40 -6.31 -4.48
C PHE A 65 -17.14 -7.18 -4.41
N ASP A 66 -16.96 -8.16 -5.29
CA ASP A 66 -15.78 -9.03 -5.37
C ASP A 66 -14.48 -8.26 -5.66
N TYR A 67 -14.55 -7.09 -6.30
CA TYR A 67 -13.38 -6.22 -6.50
C TYR A 67 -12.96 -5.46 -5.24
N ALA A 68 -13.80 -5.41 -4.22
CA ALA A 68 -13.53 -4.71 -2.98
C ALA A 68 -12.63 -5.54 -2.03
N SER A 69 -11.96 -4.85 -1.13
CA SER A 69 -11.09 -5.45 -0.12
C SER A 69 -11.88 -6.20 0.96
N PRO A 70 -11.23 -7.08 1.74
CA PRO A 70 -11.86 -7.71 2.89
C PRO A 70 -12.40 -6.71 3.92
N SER A 71 -11.77 -5.55 4.08
CA SER A 71 -12.25 -4.49 4.98
C SER A 71 -13.57 -3.89 4.51
N ILE A 72 -13.72 -3.67 3.21
CA ILE A 72 -14.98 -3.23 2.60
C ILE A 72 -16.06 -4.32 2.74
N HIS A 73 -15.71 -5.59 2.51
CA HIS A 73 -16.63 -6.70 2.72
C HIS A 73 -17.14 -6.77 4.17
N GLN A 74 -16.26 -6.56 5.15
CA GLN A 74 -16.64 -6.53 6.56
C GLN A 74 -17.54 -5.32 6.89
N MET A 75 -17.29 -4.17 6.27
CA MET A 75 -18.03 -2.93 6.50
C MET A 75 -19.47 -3.02 5.97
N PHE A 76 -19.68 -3.56 4.79
CA PHE A 76 -20.99 -3.59 4.13
C PHE A 76 -21.74 -4.92 4.28
N GLY A 77 -21.03 -6.00 4.53
CA GLY A 77 -21.57 -7.33 4.76
C GLY A 77 -22.13 -8.03 3.52
N THR A 78 -22.89 -7.34 2.71
CA THR A 78 -23.53 -7.90 1.50
C THR A 78 -23.38 -7.01 0.27
N PRO A 79 -23.41 -7.60 -0.95
CA PRO A 79 -23.42 -6.84 -2.20
C PRO A 79 -24.58 -5.83 -2.28
N ASP A 80 -25.76 -6.17 -1.77
CA ASP A 80 -26.94 -5.30 -1.85
C ASP A 80 -26.72 -4.01 -1.04
N VAL A 81 -26.25 -4.13 0.20
CA VAL A 81 -25.93 -2.98 1.06
C VAL A 81 -24.83 -2.11 0.43
N PHE A 82 -23.82 -2.76 -0.14
CA PHE A 82 -22.74 -2.06 -0.85
C PHE A 82 -23.29 -1.29 -2.06
N MET A 83 -24.13 -1.92 -2.89
CA MET A 83 -24.71 -1.28 -4.07
C MET A 83 -25.66 -0.13 -3.72
N ASP A 84 -26.42 -0.24 -2.65
CA ASP A 84 -27.28 0.85 -2.18
C ASP A 84 -26.47 2.07 -1.78
N MET A 85 -25.36 1.86 -1.07
CA MET A 85 -24.42 2.93 -0.73
C MET A 85 -23.82 3.58 -1.99
N VAL A 86 -23.40 2.76 -2.98
CA VAL A 86 -22.81 3.27 -4.22
C VAL A 86 -23.81 4.09 -5.03
N ARG A 87 -25.04 3.62 -5.20
CA ARG A 87 -26.09 4.33 -5.92
C ARG A 87 -26.44 5.68 -5.29
N GLN A 88 -26.49 5.74 -3.96
CA GLN A 88 -26.86 6.94 -3.23
C GLN A 88 -25.72 7.93 -3.06
N GLY A 89 -24.53 7.42 -2.72
CA GLY A 89 -23.37 8.24 -2.37
C GLY A 89 -22.43 8.57 -3.53
N TYR A 90 -22.43 7.74 -4.57
CA TYR A 90 -21.44 7.79 -5.66
C TYR A 90 -22.07 7.68 -7.06
N PRO A 91 -23.14 8.46 -7.40
CA PRO A 91 -23.81 8.35 -8.69
C PRO A 91 -22.86 8.59 -9.88
N MET A 92 -21.83 9.44 -9.71
CA MET A 92 -20.81 9.70 -10.73
C MET A 92 -19.85 8.53 -10.96
N VAL A 93 -19.69 7.62 -10.00
CA VAL A 93 -18.89 6.39 -10.13
C VAL A 93 -19.78 5.23 -10.62
N TYR A 94 -21.03 5.20 -10.15
CA TYR A 94 -22.00 4.19 -10.53
C TYR A 94 -22.37 4.25 -12.01
N ARG A 95 -22.59 5.47 -12.54
CA ARG A 95 -22.95 5.73 -13.95
C ARG A 95 -22.12 6.87 -14.54
N PRO A 96 -20.81 6.70 -14.68
CA PRO A 96 -19.95 7.75 -15.23
C PRO A 96 -20.22 7.95 -16.72
N ARG A 97 -20.22 9.23 -17.16
CA ARG A 97 -20.13 9.62 -18.58
C ARG A 97 -18.69 9.59 -19.07
N VAL A 98 -17.74 9.96 -18.18
CA VAL A 98 -16.30 9.89 -18.41
C VAL A 98 -15.66 9.19 -17.23
N PHE A 99 -14.69 8.34 -17.50
CA PHE A 99 -13.92 7.61 -16.50
C PHE A 99 -12.48 7.44 -17.01
N ASP A 100 -11.63 8.44 -16.72
CA ASP A 100 -10.27 8.52 -17.24
C ASP A 100 -9.24 8.31 -16.14
N PHE A 101 -8.40 7.30 -16.32
CA PHE A 101 -7.32 7.00 -15.39
C PHE A 101 -6.21 8.05 -15.47
N ALA A 102 -5.89 8.66 -14.33
CA ALA A 102 -4.75 9.54 -14.13
C ALA A 102 -3.60 8.78 -13.43
N ASP A 103 -2.77 9.50 -12.69
CA ASP A 103 -1.62 8.93 -11.99
C ASP A 103 -2.00 8.08 -10.78
N ILE A 104 -1.12 7.14 -10.43
CA ILE A 104 -1.12 6.49 -9.13
C ILE A 104 -0.19 7.28 -8.21
N VAL A 105 -0.69 7.65 -7.05
CA VAL A 105 0.06 8.35 -6.00
C VAL A 105 0.08 7.53 -4.72
N MET A 106 1.06 7.78 -3.86
CA MET A 106 1.07 7.18 -2.53
C MET A 106 0.35 8.12 -1.57
N LEU A 107 -0.78 7.70 -0.99
CA LEU A 107 -1.52 8.44 0.01
C LEU A 107 -1.68 7.57 1.26
N ASN A 108 -1.32 8.11 2.43
CA ASN A 108 -1.40 7.40 3.71
C ASN A 108 -0.74 6.01 3.68
N GLY A 109 0.36 5.86 2.93
CA GLY A 109 1.08 4.59 2.79
C GLY A 109 0.46 3.58 1.82
N ALA A 110 -0.66 3.92 1.15
CA ALA A 110 -1.32 3.05 0.18
C ALA A 110 -1.21 3.59 -1.25
N PRO A 111 -0.94 2.74 -2.25
CA PRO A 111 -1.09 3.11 -3.65
C PRO A 111 -2.53 3.54 -3.91
N THR A 112 -2.71 4.73 -4.45
CA THR A 112 -4.02 5.30 -4.71
C THR A 112 -4.13 5.72 -6.17
N GLN A 113 -5.00 5.07 -6.92
CA GLN A 113 -5.27 5.43 -8.31
C GLN A 113 -6.20 6.64 -8.35
N LYS A 114 -5.77 7.68 -9.05
CA LYS A 114 -6.60 8.85 -9.37
C LYS A 114 -7.36 8.58 -10.67
N VAL A 115 -8.62 8.96 -10.69
CA VAL A 115 -9.48 8.83 -11.89
C VAL A 115 -10.30 10.11 -12.04
N LEU A 116 -10.25 10.72 -13.21
CA LEU A 116 -11.16 11.79 -13.56
C LEU A 116 -12.51 11.18 -13.91
N VAL A 117 -13.55 11.55 -13.20
CA VAL A 117 -14.92 11.09 -13.45
C VAL A 117 -15.82 12.28 -13.79
N VAL A 118 -16.73 12.06 -14.73
CA VAL A 118 -17.82 12.99 -15.02
C VAL A 118 -19.13 12.25 -14.77
N GLY A 119 -19.93 12.77 -13.87
CA GLY A 119 -21.20 12.15 -13.48
C GLY A 119 -22.31 12.33 -14.50
N PRO A 120 -23.48 11.74 -14.23
CA PRO A 120 -24.69 11.93 -15.06
C PRO A 120 -25.14 13.39 -15.14
N ASP A 121 -24.85 14.19 -14.13
CA ASP A 121 -25.12 15.62 -14.03
C ASP A 121 -24.10 16.49 -14.80
N GLY A 122 -23.10 15.89 -15.42
CA GLY A 122 -22.04 16.57 -16.15
C GLY A 122 -20.93 17.19 -15.26
N LYS A 123 -21.01 17.04 -13.94
CA LYS A 123 -20.00 17.57 -13.04
C LYS A 123 -18.75 16.70 -13.03
N ARG A 124 -17.61 17.36 -12.97
CA ARG A 124 -16.30 16.72 -12.91
C ARG A 124 -15.88 16.51 -11.46
N HIS A 125 -15.29 15.34 -11.19
CA HIS A 125 -14.71 15.00 -9.90
C HIS A 125 -13.40 14.24 -10.12
N MET A 126 -12.48 14.36 -9.14
CA MET A 126 -11.34 13.47 -9.03
C MET A 126 -11.70 12.38 -8.02
N ALA A 127 -11.80 11.14 -8.51
CA ALA A 127 -11.96 9.97 -7.66
C ALA A 127 -10.60 9.43 -7.26
N PHE A 128 -10.46 9.05 -6.01
CA PHE A 128 -9.28 8.46 -5.42
C PHE A 128 -9.63 7.06 -4.93
N TYR A 129 -8.94 6.07 -5.49
CA TYR A 129 -9.11 4.66 -5.16
C TYR A 129 -7.88 4.15 -4.41
N PRO A 130 -7.87 4.16 -3.06
CA PRO A 130 -6.86 3.44 -2.31
C PRO A 130 -6.94 1.95 -2.64
N MET A 131 -5.78 1.34 -2.86
CA MET A 131 -5.66 -0.05 -3.24
C MET A 131 -4.91 -0.83 -2.18
N THR A 132 -5.31 -2.06 -1.94
CA THR A 132 -4.58 -2.99 -1.09
C THR A 132 -4.16 -4.23 -1.88
N ARG A 133 -3.01 -4.80 -1.55
CA ARG A 133 -2.54 -6.05 -2.13
C ARG A 133 -2.75 -7.18 -1.14
N LEU A 134 -3.45 -8.22 -1.57
CA LEU A 134 -3.67 -9.40 -0.75
C LEU A 134 -2.41 -10.28 -0.67
N PRO A 135 -2.34 -11.21 0.31
CA PRO A 135 -1.20 -12.13 0.45
C PRO A 135 -0.94 -13.00 -0.79
N ASP A 136 -1.97 -13.28 -1.60
CA ASP A 136 -1.86 -14.00 -2.88
C ASP A 136 -1.32 -13.14 -4.03
N GLY A 137 -1.03 -11.87 -3.76
CA GLY A 137 -0.52 -10.90 -4.73
C GLY A 137 -1.59 -10.16 -5.54
N THR A 138 -2.87 -10.47 -5.36
CA THR A 138 -3.96 -9.78 -6.07
C THR A 138 -4.28 -8.41 -5.46
N TRP A 139 -4.66 -7.47 -6.31
CA TRP A 139 -5.08 -6.14 -5.89
C TRP A 139 -6.58 -6.10 -5.59
N ARG A 140 -6.98 -5.27 -4.61
CA ARG A 140 -8.37 -4.99 -4.27
C ARG A 140 -8.57 -3.51 -4.00
N ILE A 141 -9.77 -3.02 -4.24
CA ILE A 141 -10.19 -1.65 -3.94
C ILE A 141 -10.49 -1.55 -2.46
N ASP A 142 -9.75 -0.69 -1.76
CA ASP A 142 -9.89 -0.49 -0.30
C ASP A 142 -10.68 0.77 0.05
N GLY A 143 -11.27 1.40 -0.94
CA GLY A 143 -12.13 2.57 -0.79
C GLY A 143 -12.25 3.37 -2.06
N CYS A 144 -13.13 4.36 -2.01
CA CYS A 144 -13.25 5.40 -3.02
C CYS A 144 -13.69 6.69 -2.33
N TYR A 145 -13.02 7.79 -2.62
CA TYR A 145 -13.47 9.11 -2.20
C TYR A 145 -13.34 10.12 -3.32
N LEU A 146 -14.19 11.13 -3.30
CA LEU A 146 -14.33 12.11 -4.36
C LEU A 146 -13.87 13.48 -3.86
N ARG A 147 -13.19 14.22 -4.74
CA ARG A 147 -12.93 15.66 -4.56
C ARG A 147 -13.42 16.40 -5.78
N ALA A 148 -13.96 17.60 -5.58
CA ALA A 148 -14.12 18.54 -6.70
C ALA A 148 -12.75 18.78 -7.34
N PRO A 149 -12.66 18.91 -8.67
CA PRO A 149 -11.40 19.31 -9.29
C PRO A 149 -11.00 20.68 -8.69
N ASP A 150 -9.73 20.83 -8.34
CA ASP A 150 -9.22 22.14 -7.91
C ASP A 150 -9.41 23.13 -9.06
N GLU A 151 -10.13 24.21 -8.82
CA GLU A 151 -10.37 25.29 -9.80
C GLU A 151 -9.09 26.07 -10.18
N HIS A 152 -7.92 25.63 -9.72
CA HIS A 152 -6.64 26.33 -9.84
C HIS A 152 -5.67 25.71 -10.86
N GLN A 153 -6.16 24.98 -11.86
CA GLN A 153 -5.36 24.58 -13.02
C GLN A 153 -6.05 25.01 -14.32
N ALA A 154 -6.13 26.30 -14.49
CA ALA A 154 -6.39 26.95 -15.78
C ALA A 154 -5.14 27.71 -16.21
#